data_bd524a4fb442556774f44c0f324185ba
#
_entry.id   bd524a4fb442556774f44c0f324185ba
#
_cell.length_a   1.000
_cell.length_b   1.000
_cell.length_c   1.000
_cell.angle_alpha   90.00
_cell.angle_beta   90.00
_cell.angle_gamma   90.00
#
_symmetry.space_group_name_H-M   'P 1'
#
loop_
_entity.id
_entity.type
_entity.pdbx_description
1 polymer ?
#
loop_
_entity_poly.entity_id
_entity_poly.type
_entity_poly.pdbx_seq_one_letter_code
_entity_poly.pdbx_strand_id
1 'polypeptide(L)'
;EREYIIPLREKCRVVPRYKKANKAIKTIKEFLVRHMKIRNRDLKKVKIDKYLNEVVWFRGIKKPPAKIKVKAIKEGDIIKVELFEIPNKLKFKKARLEKRERKAEDKIEKKKDIVEPEEKTDEEKKEIEEKKVEEKEKKAAVVEEGKKIEKAAAKQVKHKVGGKTKQPKHQIRKALAK
;
A
#
# COMPACT_ATOMS: atom_id res chain seq x y z
N GLU A 1 17.50 -21.83 6.31
CA GLU A 1 16.30 -21.31 6.94
C GLU A 1 16.23 -21.71 8.41
N ARG A 2 15.78 -20.83 9.29
CA ARG A 2 15.57 -21.13 10.71
C ARG A 2 14.37 -20.35 11.23
N GLU A 3 13.65 -20.98 12.14
CA GLU A 3 12.51 -20.39 12.82
C GLU A 3 12.89 -19.94 14.22
N TYR A 4 12.41 -18.77 14.63
CA TYR A 4 12.68 -18.22 15.94
C TYR A 4 11.45 -17.60 16.58
N ILE A 5 11.30 -17.79 17.87
CA ILE A 5 10.35 -17.07 18.71
C ILE A 5 11.12 -16.00 19.48
N ILE A 6 10.92 -14.74 19.12
CA ILE A 6 11.69 -13.63 19.68
C ILE A 6 10.87 -12.93 20.78
N PRO A 7 11.34 -12.90 22.03
CA PRO A 7 10.71 -12.15 23.10
C PRO A 7 11.04 -10.66 22.98
N LEU A 8 10.03 -9.81 22.87
CA LEU A 8 10.18 -8.36 22.70
C LEU A 8 9.88 -7.59 23.99
N ARG A 9 9.08 -8.19 24.89
CA ARG A 9 8.50 -7.50 26.06
C ARG A 9 9.56 -6.89 26.97
N GLU A 10 10.57 -7.64 27.33
CA GLU A 10 11.62 -7.18 28.26
C GLU A 10 12.36 -5.96 27.72
N LYS A 11 12.86 -6.06 26.50
CA LYS A 11 13.62 -4.97 25.87
C LYS A 11 12.77 -3.72 25.59
N CYS A 12 11.46 -3.90 25.39
CA CYS A 12 10.54 -2.78 25.17
C CYS A 12 10.05 -2.12 26.48
N ARG A 13 10.18 -2.78 27.65
CA ARG A 13 9.80 -2.17 28.95
C ARG A 13 10.73 -1.05 29.38
N VAL A 14 12.00 -1.19 29.08
CA VAL A 14 13.06 -0.23 29.49
C VAL A 14 12.95 1.11 28.75
N VAL A 15 12.20 1.15 27.65
CA VAL A 15 12.17 2.31 26.73
C VAL A 15 10.87 3.10 26.89
N PRO A 16 10.89 4.44 26.75
CA PRO A 16 9.70 5.29 26.74
C PRO A 16 8.64 4.82 25.75
N ARG A 17 7.36 5.07 26.04
CA ARG A 17 6.22 4.55 25.25
C ARG A 17 6.31 4.86 23.76
N TYR A 18 6.76 6.07 23.40
CA TYR A 18 6.86 6.52 22.00
C TYR A 18 8.04 5.91 21.23
N LYS A 19 8.96 5.20 21.87
CA LYS A 19 10.08 4.52 21.20
C LYS A 19 9.93 2.99 21.18
N LYS A 20 8.83 2.42 21.71
CA LYS A 20 8.68 0.97 21.91
C LYS A 20 8.70 0.16 20.63
N ALA A 21 7.95 0.56 19.59
CA ALA A 21 7.92 -0.17 18.32
C ALA A 21 9.28 -0.14 17.61
N ASN A 22 9.96 1.01 17.59
CA ASN A 22 11.31 1.13 17.04
C ASN A 22 12.31 0.24 17.80
N LYS A 23 12.20 0.18 19.13
CA LYS A 23 13.05 -0.71 19.93
C LYS A 23 12.74 -2.19 19.65
N ALA A 24 11.47 -2.55 19.43
CA ALA A 24 11.09 -3.92 19.06
C ALA A 24 11.78 -4.36 17.75
N ILE A 25 11.73 -3.50 16.71
CA ILE A 25 12.42 -3.77 15.44
C ILE A 25 13.94 -3.91 15.64
N LYS A 26 14.54 -2.99 16.41
CA LYS A 26 15.96 -3.09 16.73
C LYS A 26 16.30 -4.38 17.50
N THR A 27 15.45 -4.79 18.44
CA THR A 27 15.61 -6.04 19.19
C THR A 27 15.54 -7.27 18.30
N ILE A 28 14.63 -7.31 17.33
CA ILE A 28 14.55 -8.39 16.33
C ILE A 28 15.87 -8.48 15.56
N LYS A 29 16.40 -7.37 15.09
CA LYS A 29 17.67 -7.32 14.38
C LYS A 29 18.85 -7.78 15.27
N GLU A 30 18.95 -7.25 16.48
CA GLU A 30 19.98 -7.61 17.47
C GLU A 30 19.96 -9.11 17.82
N PHE A 31 18.76 -9.68 17.96
CA PHE A 31 18.57 -11.10 18.23
C PHE A 31 19.07 -11.95 17.06
N LEU A 32 18.65 -11.66 15.85
CA LEU A 32 19.00 -12.43 14.66
C LEU A 32 20.49 -12.35 14.31
N VAL A 33 21.09 -11.17 14.42
CA VAL A 33 22.53 -10.99 14.22
C VAL A 33 23.34 -11.93 15.14
N ARG A 34 22.91 -12.06 16.39
CA ARG A 34 23.55 -12.93 17.39
C ARG A 34 23.35 -14.40 17.07
N HIS A 35 22.10 -14.81 16.80
CA HIS A 35 21.74 -16.22 16.59
C HIS A 35 22.16 -16.78 15.23
N MET A 36 22.21 -15.94 14.19
CA MET A 36 22.66 -16.32 12.85
C MET A 36 24.17 -16.13 12.65
N LYS A 37 24.88 -15.72 13.72
CA LYS A 37 26.36 -15.55 13.73
C LYS A 37 26.84 -14.68 12.57
N ILE A 38 26.35 -13.43 12.47
CA ILE A 38 26.86 -12.49 11.49
C ILE A 38 28.18 -11.90 11.98
N ARG A 39 29.21 -11.92 11.11
CA ARG A 39 30.46 -11.22 11.37
C ARG A 39 30.18 -9.73 11.59
N ASN A 40 30.93 -9.09 12.47
CA ASN A 40 30.81 -7.65 12.80
C ASN A 40 29.50 -7.21 13.46
N ARG A 41 28.57 -8.12 13.74
CA ARG A 41 27.24 -7.82 14.35
C ARG A 41 26.47 -6.68 13.67
N ASP A 42 26.59 -6.55 12.36
CA ASP A 42 25.97 -5.49 11.58
C ASP A 42 24.44 -5.66 11.50
N LEU A 43 23.71 -4.71 12.06
CA LEU A 43 22.23 -4.67 12.00
C LEU A 43 21.70 -4.34 10.60
N LYS A 44 22.52 -3.71 9.74
CA LYS A 44 22.16 -3.36 8.37
C LYS A 44 21.99 -4.57 7.46
N LYS A 45 22.72 -5.66 7.77
CA LYS A 45 22.62 -6.93 7.03
C LYS A 45 21.31 -7.68 7.28
N VAL A 46 20.53 -7.29 8.30
CA VAL A 46 19.22 -7.89 8.57
C VAL A 46 18.12 -7.06 7.90
N LYS A 47 17.53 -7.63 6.85
CA LYS A 47 16.40 -7.04 6.11
C LYS A 47 15.09 -7.61 6.64
N ILE A 48 14.24 -6.75 7.17
CA ILE A 48 12.94 -7.11 7.71
C ILE A 48 11.90 -6.96 6.61
N ASP A 49 11.05 -7.97 6.43
CA ASP A 49 9.95 -7.93 5.49
C ASP A 49 8.90 -6.88 5.89
N LYS A 50 8.21 -6.35 4.88
CA LYS A 50 7.15 -5.34 5.01
C LYS A 50 6.02 -5.83 5.92
N TYR A 51 5.58 -7.07 5.75
CA TYR A 51 4.49 -7.63 6.53
C TYR A 51 4.87 -7.85 7.99
N LEU A 52 6.09 -8.27 8.27
CA LEU A 52 6.63 -8.36 9.62
C LEU A 52 6.65 -6.98 10.29
N ASN A 53 7.11 -5.96 9.59
CA ASN A 53 7.09 -4.59 10.08
C ASN A 53 5.65 -4.12 10.40
N GLU A 54 4.69 -4.39 9.50
CA GLU A 54 3.28 -4.03 9.73
C GLU A 54 2.69 -4.71 10.98
N VAL A 55 3.04 -5.97 11.26
CA VAL A 55 2.59 -6.67 12.49
C VAL A 55 3.15 -6.02 13.74
N VAL A 56 4.42 -5.62 13.73
CA VAL A 56 5.03 -4.93 14.89
C VAL A 56 4.33 -3.59 15.17
N TRP A 57 3.91 -2.88 14.12
CA TRP A 57 3.24 -1.58 14.24
C TRP A 57 1.72 -1.66 14.34
N PHE A 58 1.12 -2.83 14.18
CA PHE A 58 -0.33 -3.02 14.10
C PHE A 58 -1.12 -2.37 15.26
N ARG A 59 -0.60 -2.47 16.49
CA ARG A 59 -1.19 -1.85 17.68
C ARG A 59 -0.67 -0.44 17.97
N GLY A 60 0.01 0.16 17.00
CA GLY A 60 0.64 1.47 17.11
C GLY A 60 1.99 1.44 17.83
N ILE A 61 2.64 2.61 17.84
CA ILE A 61 4.01 2.79 18.36
C ILE A 61 4.18 2.40 19.84
N LYS A 62 3.12 2.56 20.64
CA LYS A 62 3.14 2.39 22.10
C LYS A 62 3.02 0.92 22.56
N LYS A 63 2.42 0.04 21.72
CA LYS A 63 2.04 -1.32 22.11
C LYS A 63 2.53 -2.39 21.10
N PRO A 64 3.84 -2.60 20.92
CA PRO A 64 4.33 -3.71 20.11
C PRO A 64 3.92 -5.06 20.71
N PRO A 65 3.92 -6.17 19.93
CA PRO A 65 3.63 -7.51 20.43
C PRO A 65 4.66 -7.94 21.48
N ALA A 66 4.24 -8.80 22.41
CA ALA A 66 5.12 -9.29 23.49
C ALA A 66 6.16 -10.28 22.98
N LYS A 67 5.80 -11.13 22.05
CA LYS A 67 6.63 -12.12 21.36
C LYS A 67 6.22 -12.19 19.88
N ILE A 68 7.13 -12.57 19.01
CA ILE A 68 6.87 -12.73 17.58
C ILE A 68 7.57 -13.96 17.05
N LYS A 69 6.89 -14.74 16.22
CA LYS A 69 7.45 -15.87 15.47
C LYS A 69 7.93 -15.39 14.12
N VAL A 70 9.17 -15.63 13.80
CA VAL A 70 9.79 -15.21 12.54
C VAL A 70 10.53 -16.36 11.89
N LYS A 71 10.55 -16.34 10.56
CA LYS A 71 11.35 -17.20 9.72
C LYS A 71 12.54 -16.38 9.21
N ALA A 72 13.74 -16.83 9.48
CA ALA A 72 14.97 -16.16 9.07
C ALA A 72 15.69 -17.00 8.00
N ILE A 73 15.93 -16.38 6.86
CA ILE A 73 16.63 -16.97 5.71
C ILE A 73 17.97 -16.26 5.58
N LYS A 74 19.06 -17.01 5.65
CA LYS A 74 20.40 -16.45 5.47
C LYS A 74 20.86 -16.67 4.04
N GLU A 75 21.08 -15.60 3.30
CA GLU A 75 21.63 -15.59 1.95
C GLU A 75 23.02 -14.92 2.01
N GLY A 76 24.07 -15.73 2.07
CA GLY A 76 25.42 -15.23 2.27
C GLY A 76 25.55 -14.43 3.56
N ASP A 77 25.80 -13.11 3.45
CA ASP A 77 25.95 -12.18 4.56
C ASP A 77 24.65 -11.46 4.94
N ILE A 78 23.60 -11.58 4.12
CA ILE A 78 22.31 -10.91 4.33
C ILE A 78 21.33 -11.88 4.96
N ILE A 79 20.56 -11.41 5.93
CA ILE A 79 19.46 -12.17 6.52
C ILE A 79 18.15 -11.52 6.09
N LYS A 80 17.30 -12.26 5.39
CA LYS A 80 15.90 -11.91 5.15
C LYS A 80 15.04 -12.47 6.27
N VAL A 81 14.16 -11.65 6.82
CA VAL A 81 13.32 -11.99 7.96
C VAL A 81 11.87 -11.83 7.59
N GLU A 82 11.16 -12.93 7.58
CA GLU A 82 9.75 -13.00 7.25
C GLU A 82 8.92 -13.40 8.47
N LEU A 83 7.64 -13.13 8.40
CA LEU A 83 6.69 -13.56 9.41
C LEU A 83 6.34 -15.04 9.21
N PHE A 84 6.41 -15.85 10.27
CA PHE A 84 6.06 -17.26 10.19
C PHE A 84 4.57 -17.47 9.90
N GLU A 85 3.71 -16.82 10.67
CA GLU A 85 2.26 -16.85 10.47
C GLU A 85 1.74 -15.48 10.04
N ILE A 86 1.29 -15.38 8.80
CA ILE A 86 0.71 -14.11 8.29
C ILE A 86 -0.75 -14.03 8.73
N PRO A 87 -1.19 -13.01 9.48
CA PRO A 87 -2.59 -12.79 9.85
C PRO A 87 -3.48 -12.65 8.60
N ASN A 88 -4.74 -13.11 8.70
CA ASN A 88 -5.65 -13.12 7.55
C ASN A 88 -5.79 -11.76 6.87
N LYS A 89 -5.83 -10.67 7.64
CA LYS A 89 -5.87 -9.29 7.09
C LYS A 89 -4.69 -8.98 6.17
N LEU A 90 -3.50 -9.44 6.54
CA LEU A 90 -2.29 -9.23 5.74
C LEU A 90 -2.23 -10.19 4.54
N LYS A 91 -2.78 -11.40 4.65
CA LYS A 91 -2.92 -12.33 3.52
C LYS A 91 -3.76 -11.71 2.39
N PHE A 92 -4.91 -11.12 2.73
CA PHE A 92 -5.74 -10.40 1.76
C PHE A 92 -5.01 -9.20 1.13
N LYS A 93 -4.27 -8.45 1.93
CA LYS A 93 -3.47 -7.33 1.43
C LYS A 93 -2.38 -7.80 0.48
N LYS A 94 -1.68 -8.88 0.82
CA LYS A 94 -0.65 -9.50 -0.01
C LYS A 94 -1.25 -9.95 -1.35
N ALA A 95 -2.31 -10.75 -1.33
CA ALA A 95 -2.98 -11.23 -2.53
C ALA A 95 -3.50 -10.07 -3.42
N ARG A 96 -3.95 -8.96 -2.81
CA ARG A 96 -4.38 -7.77 -3.56
C ARG A 96 -3.22 -7.06 -4.25
N LEU A 97 -2.07 -6.98 -3.59
CA LEU A 97 -0.87 -6.38 -4.17
C LEU A 97 -0.34 -7.24 -5.31
N GLU A 98 -0.19 -8.54 -5.09
CA GLU A 98 0.26 -9.49 -6.12
C GLU A 98 -0.63 -9.46 -7.38
N LYS A 99 -1.96 -9.37 -7.20
CA LYS A 99 -2.89 -9.20 -8.33
C LYS A 99 -2.68 -7.88 -9.09
N ARG A 100 -2.28 -6.82 -8.39
CA ARG A 100 -1.99 -5.53 -9.03
C ARG A 100 -0.66 -5.57 -9.79
N GLU A 101 0.34 -6.18 -9.19
CA GLU A 101 1.67 -6.35 -9.79
C GLU A 101 1.58 -7.20 -11.06
N ARG A 102 0.94 -8.38 -11.01
CA ARG A 102 0.69 -9.20 -12.19
C ARG A 102 -0.04 -8.45 -13.30
N LYS A 103 -1.11 -7.71 -12.96
CA LYS A 103 -1.82 -6.88 -13.95
C LYS A 103 -0.97 -5.74 -14.52
N ALA A 104 0.01 -5.26 -13.77
CA ALA A 104 0.93 -4.24 -14.25
C ALA A 104 1.99 -4.87 -15.18
N GLU A 105 2.49 -6.04 -14.83
CA GLU A 105 3.41 -6.85 -15.65
C GLU A 105 2.75 -7.24 -16.97
N ASP A 106 1.54 -7.81 -16.94
CA ASP A 106 0.77 -8.16 -18.14
C ASP A 106 0.56 -6.95 -19.09
N LYS A 107 0.40 -5.75 -18.51
CA LYS A 107 0.27 -4.52 -19.31
C LYS A 107 1.59 -4.05 -19.90
N ILE A 108 2.70 -4.32 -19.23
CA ILE A 108 4.04 -3.97 -19.71
C ILE A 108 4.44 -4.94 -20.81
N GLU A 109 4.17 -6.24 -20.63
CA GLU A 109 4.41 -7.25 -21.67
C GLU A 109 3.60 -6.96 -22.94
N LYS A 110 2.28 -6.73 -22.81
CA LYS A 110 1.44 -6.35 -23.95
C LYS A 110 1.87 -5.04 -24.63
N LYS A 111 2.56 -4.15 -23.92
CA LYS A 111 3.14 -2.95 -24.55
C LYS A 111 4.47 -3.23 -25.22
N LYS A 112 5.24 -4.20 -24.75
CA LYS A 112 6.49 -4.61 -25.38
C LYS A 112 6.21 -5.39 -26.68
N ASP A 113 5.22 -6.27 -26.67
CA ASP A 113 4.79 -7.01 -27.88
C ASP A 113 4.25 -6.09 -29.01
N ILE A 114 3.82 -4.87 -28.64
CA ILE A 114 3.38 -3.85 -29.62
C ILE A 114 4.57 -3.01 -30.13
N VAL A 115 5.74 -3.13 -29.52
CA VAL A 115 6.94 -2.29 -29.79
C VAL A 115 8.08 -3.09 -30.45
N GLU A 116 7.91 -4.37 -30.75
CA GLU A 116 8.84 -5.00 -31.73
C GLU A 116 8.55 -4.42 -33.12
N PRO A 117 9.52 -3.68 -33.70
CA PRO A 117 9.31 -3.08 -35.01
C PRO A 117 9.55 -4.16 -36.09
N GLU A 118 8.49 -4.79 -36.55
CA GLU A 118 8.51 -5.18 -37.95
C GLU A 118 8.70 -3.90 -38.78
N GLU A 119 9.60 -3.91 -39.71
CA GLU A 119 9.86 -2.82 -40.67
C GLU A 119 8.57 -2.51 -41.44
N LYS A 120 7.73 -1.66 -40.82
CA LYS A 120 6.54 -1.14 -41.51
C LYS A 120 6.96 0.05 -42.35
N THR A 121 6.59 0.01 -43.60
CA THR A 121 6.82 1.09 -44.55
C THR A 121 6.28 2.41 -44.08
N ASP A 122 6.87 3.52 -44.49
CA ASP A 122 6.51 4.88 -43.99
C ASP A 122 5.05 5.27 -44.28
N GLU A 123 4.40 4.60 -45.23
CA GLU A 123 2.97 4.77 -45.55
C GLU A 123 2.06 4.15 -44.46
N GLU A 124 2.36 2.96 -43.95
CA GLU A 124 1.59 2.35 -42.84
C GLU A 124 1.73 3.10 -41.53
N LYS A 125 2.87 3.77 -41.29
CA LYS A 125 3.05 4.62 -40.09
C LYS A 125 2.16 5.85 -40.14
N LYS A 126 1.97 6.48 -41.30
CA LYS A 126 1.07 7.62 -41.47
C LYS A 126 -0.38 7.25 -41.25
N GLU A 127 -0.86 6.13 -41.80
CA GLU A 127 -2.23 5.66 -41.56
C GLU A 127 -2.53 5.33 -40.09
N ILE A 128 -1.55 4.76 -39.37
CA ILE A 128 -1.70 4.44 -37.93
C ILE A 128 -1.73 5.75 -37.10
N GLU A 129 -0.98 6.76 -37.53
CA GLU A 129 -0.94 8.05 -36.83
C GLU A 129 -2.24 8.84 -37.06
N GLU A 130 -2.77 8.86 -38.29
CA GLU A 130 -4.07 9.44 -38.60
C GLU A 130 -5.21 8.74 -37.85
N LYS A 131 -5.26 7.43 -37.80
CA LYS A 131 -6.25 6.67 -37.01
C LYS A 131 -6.16 6.95 -35.51
N LYS A 132 -4.94 7.15 -34.98
CA LYS A 132 -4.75 7.52 -33.57
C LYS A 132 -5.22 8.95 -33.24
N VAL A 133 -5.06 9.87 -34.20
CA VAL A 133 -5.54 11.25 -34.05
C VAL A 133 -7.07 11.26 -34.08
N GLU A 134 -7.68 10.57 -35.05
CA GLU A 134 -9.12 10.46 -35.16
C GLU A 134 -9.79 9.79 -33.93
N GLU A 135 -9.16 8.76 -33.38
CA GLU A 135 -9.64 8.12 -32.14
C GLU A 135 -9.50 9.02 -30.92
N LYS A 136 -8.47 9.85 -30.85
CA LYS A 136 -8.31 10.85 -29.80
C LYS A 136 -9.37 11.97 -29.90
N GLU A 137 -9.66 12.44 -31.11
CA GLU A 137 -10.70 13.45 -31.32
C GLU A 137 -12.09 12.91 -30.98
N LYS A 138 -12.42 11.69 -31.42
CA LYS A 138 -13.68 11.03 -31.04
C LYS A 138 -13.80 10.85 -29.51
N LYS A 139 -12.73 10.46 -28.83
CA LYS A 139 -12.72 10.37 -27.36
C LYS A 139 -12.83 11.73 -26.68
N ALA A 140 -12.22 12.77 -27.23
CA ALA A 140 -12.34 14.12 -26.71
C ALA A 140 -13.76 14.68 -26.87
N ALA A 141 -14.40 14.46 -28.02
CA ALA A 141 -15.77 14.86 -28.27
C ALA A 141 -16.75 14.17 -27.31
N VAL A 142 -16.63 12.87 -27.08
CA VAL A 142 -17.46 12.12 -26.11
C VAL A 142 -17.28 12.63 -24.67
N VAL A 143 -16.05 12.98 -24.28
CA VAL A 143 -15.78 13.55 -22.96
C VAL A 143 -16.38 14.94 -22.80
N GLU A 144 -16.37 15.74 -23.87
CA GLU A 144 -16.97 17.07 -23.86
C GLU A 144 -18.50 17.03 -23.82
N GLU A 145 -19.13 16.13 -24.58
CA GLU A 145 -20.57 15.86 -24.47
C GLU A 145 -20.95 15.36 -23.08
N GLY A 146 -20.19 14.41 -22.51
CA GLY A 146 -20.40 13.94 -21.15
C GLY A 146 -20.36 15.09 -20.12
N LYS A 147 -19.39 16.01 -20.24
CA LYS A 147 -19.30 17.20 -19.38
C LYS A 147 -20.46 18.18 -19.59
N LYS A 148 -20.98 18.33 -20.82
CA LYS A 148 -22.16 19.18 -21.11
C LYS A 148 -23.41 18.58 -20.47
N ILE A 149 -23.61 17.27 -20.58
CA ILE A 149 -24.75 16.55 -19.98
C ILE A 149 -24.67 16.63 -18.43
N GLU A 150 -23.51 16.45 -17.85
CA GLU A 150 -23.30 16.55 -16.39
C GLU A 150 -23.57 17.97 -15.87
N LYS A 151 -23.10 19.01 -16.58
CA LYS A 151 -23.40 20.41 -16.28
C LYS A 151 -24.89 20.74 -16.42
N ALA A 152 -25.57 20.17 -17.41
CA ALA A 152 -27.01 20.35 -17.59
C ALA A 152 -27.80 19.67 -16.48
N ALA A 153 -27.44 18.43 -16.11
CA ALA A 153 -28.03 17.71 -15.00
C ALA A 153 -27.81 18.44 -13.65
N ALA A 154 -26.59 18.95 -13.41
CA ALA A 154 -26.28 19.74 -12.22
C ALA A 154 -27.08 21.05 -12.12
N LYS A 155 -27.35 21.72 -13.27
CA LYS A 155 -28.24 22.88 -13.30
C LYS A 155 -29.71 22.53 -12.98
N GLN A 156 -30.21 21.40 -13.50
CA GLN A 156 -31.57 20.93 -13.20
C GLN A 156 -31.73 20.53 -11.72
N VAL A 157 -30.71 19.88 -11.11
CA VAL A 157 -30.73 19.55 -9.70
C VAL A 157 -30.71 20.81 -8.83
N LYS A 158 -29.92 21.83 -9.17
CA LYS A 158 -29.94 23.12 -8.45
C LYS A 158 -31.30 23.83 -8.53
N HIS A 159 -32.01 23.72 -9.65
CA HIS A 159 -33.34 24.31 -9.79
C HIS A 159 -34.41 23.59 -8.95
N LYS A 160 -34.28 22.26 -8.75
CA LYS A 160 -35.19 21.46 -7.89
C LYS A 160 -34.91 21.60 -6.39
N VAL A 161 -33.69 21.94 -5.97
CA VAL A 161 -33.30 22.08 -4.56
C VAL A 161 -33.42 23.51 -4.02
N GLY A 162 -33.97 24.43 -4.80
CA GLY A 162 -34.18 25.83 -4.44
C GLY A 162 -35.26 26.13 -3.39
N GLY A 163 -35.85 25.14 -2.75
CA GLY A 163 -36.64 25.31 -1.54
C GLY A 163 -35.75 25.36 -0.30
N LYS A 164 -35.65 26.53 0.35
CA LYS A 164 -35.02 26.71 1.66
C LYS A 164 -35.68 25.75 2.66
N THR A 165 -35.22 24.53 2.78
CA THR A 165 -35.53 23.69 3.93
C THR A 165 -34.81 24.29 5.12
N LYS A 166 -35.56 25.00 5.96
CA LYS A 166 -35.11 25.39 7.31
C LYS A 166 -34.80 24.12 8.05
N GLN A 167 -33.50 23.77 8.16
CA GLN A 167 -33.08 22.69 9.06
C GLN A 167 -33.55 23.06 10.46
N PRO A 168 -34.22 22.17 11.20
CA PRO A 168 -34.60 22.43 12.57
C PRO A 168 -33.32 22.73 13.36
N LYS A 169 -33.26 23.92 13.97
CA LYS A 169 -32.16 24.29 14.87
C LYS A 169 -32.10 23.25 15.96
N HIS A 170 -30.98 22.56 16.08
CA HIS A 170 -30.71 21.64 17.18
C HIS A 170 -30.96 22.38 18.50
N GLN A 171 -31.96 21.97 19.25
CA GLN A 171 -32.21 22.53 20.57
C GLN A 171 -31.02 22.14 21.48
N ILE A 172 -30.24 23.14 21.83
CA ILE A 172 -29.20 23.00 22.85
C ILE A 172 -29.92 22.66 24.15
N ARG A 173 -29.77 21.44 24.67
CA ARG A 173 -30.27 21.08 25.99
C ARG A 173 -29.59 21.99 26.99
N LYS A 174 -30.34 22.89 27.58
CA LYS A 174 -29.93 23.66 28.78
C LYS A 174 -29.64 22.63 29.87
N ALA A 175 -28.41 22.57 30.34
CA ALA A 175 -28.07 21.83 31.54
C ALA A 175 -28.90 22.41 32.69
N LEU A 176 -29.70 21.58 33.35
CA LEU A 176 -30.36 21.93 34.59
C LEU A 176 -29.28 22.15 35.63
N ALA A 177 -29.08 23.38 36.02
CA ALA A 177 -28.32 23.71 37.21
C ALA A 177 -29.10 23.21 38.44
N LYS A 178 -28.44 22.39 39.24
CA LYS A 178 -28.82 22.08 40.63
C LYS A 178 -27.94 22.88 41.51
#